data_7a84ee0083a6c5f322c6242502ecf76f
#
_entry.id   7a84ee0083a6c5f322c6242502ecf76f
#
_cell.length_a   1.000
_cell.length_b   1.000
_cell.length_c   1.000
_cell.angle_alpha   90.00
_cell.angle_beta   90.00
_cell.angle_gamma   90.00
#
_symmetry.space_group_name_H-M   'P 1'
#
loop_
_entity.id
_entity.type
_entity.pdbx_description
1 polymer ?
#
loop_
_entity_poly.entity_id
_entity_poly.type
_entity_poly.pdbx_seq_one_letter_code
_entity_poly.pdbx_strand_id
1 'polypeptide(L)'
;LLAIMLASVMGATSLPATQVSADTPSSEYDISNDAASDDISDSKIPDEQDSDNNATEEKQPQQLTVEYTPADDIYVGNKVVPVVKSDRADAAVDNLKYTVVEGKNLIEKDTDFASNGIWTAKDTGTVRIKVTKAEDDKYKSAEAEYTVTIKEYDYSSMNNSLTGTMLQGTKFYVEAPTLSLASDNQAVYVVRKGDEWIEADKYQLMPQQGDNRQTLVIARKDKESGAITDIGSRRLDYKYDTQPPKITLNPKEDDKPAFTKDAVDYYGNVRKVDMNIHDVSLDDGSTQLWVKVDDREEFDVFDVDNAQKLIDAGIEYSDWIVTGADYSSCITFGTKADEEHKYQIIGMYAKDQAEHECNDTSSIEQPFYVDRKAPSGTIG
;
A
#
# COMPACT_ATOMS: atom_id res chain seq x y z
N LEU A 1 -19.51 -30.11 1.15
CA LEU A 1 -20.25 -30.02 2.40
C LEU A 1 -19.27 -30.29 3.55
N LEU A 2 -18.57 -29.27 4.05
CA LEU A 2 -18.11 -29.23 5.45
C LEU A 2 -17.80 -27.75 5.79
N ALA A 3 -18.70 -27.13 6.51
CA ALA A 3 -18.50 -25.80 7.09
C ALA A 3 -17.66 -25.96 8.36
N ILE A 4 -16.51 -25.31 8.41
CA ILE A 4 -15.75 -25.15 9.66
C ILE A 4 -15.95 -23.71 10.11
N MET A 5 -16.76 -23.56 11.16
CA MET A 5 -16.83 -22.32 11.94
C MET A 5 -15.59 -22.19 12.80
N LEU A 6 -14.83 -21.13 12.60
CA LEU A 6 -13.80 -20.70 13.55
C LEU A 6 -14.33 -19.50 14.32
N ALA A 7 -14.67 -19.73 15.58
CA ALA A 7 -15.02 -18.67 16.52
C ALA A 7 -13.73 -18.01 17.03
N SER A 8 -13.54 -16.73 16.71
CA SER A 8 -12.48 -15.92 17.30
C SER A 8 -12.95 -15.37 18.63
N VAL A 9 -12.33 -15.82 19.69
CA VAL A 9 -12.47 -15.28 21.04
C VAL A 9 -11.65 -13.99 21.11
N MET A 10 -12.32 -12.85 21.23
CA MET A 10 -11.71 -11.59 21.59
C MET A 10 -11.46 -11.58 23.10
N GLY A 11 -10.21 -11.77 23.49
CA GLY A 11 -9.72 -11.51 24.84
C GLY A 11 -9.32 -10.05 24.99
N ALA A 12 -10.16 -9.25 25.63
CA ALA A 12 -9.78 -7.93 26.09
C ALA A 12 -8.87 -8.07 27.33
N THR A 13 -7.60 -7.79 27.20
CA THR A 13 -6.69 -7.63 28.35
C THR A 13 -6.60 -6.15 28.69
N SER A 14 -7.31 -5.76 29.73
CA SER A 14 -7.12 -4.49 30.41
C SER A 14 -5.80 -4.53 31.19
N LEU A 15 -4.88 -3.63 30.86
CA LEU A 15 -3.68 -3.38 31.67
C LEU A 15 -4.05 -2.50 32.88
N PRO A 16 -3.54 -2.80 34.09
CA PRO A 16 -3.80 -2.00 35.28
C PRO A 16 -3.01 -0.69 35.23
N ALA A 17 -3.69 0.39 35.62
CA ALA A 17 -3.07 1.68 35.87
C ALA A 17 -2.07 1.58 37.04
N THR A 18 -0.82 1.93 36.75
CA THR A 18 0.22 2.05 37.78
C THR A 18 0.01 3.38 38.52
N GLN A 19 -0.47 3.30 39.77
CA GLN A 19 -0.41 4.44 40.68
C GLN A 19 1.03 4.64 41.11
N VAL A 20 1.54 5.81 40.83
CA VAL A 20 2.81 6.31 41.43
C VAL A 20 2.49 6.93 42.77
N SER A 21 2.87 6.25 43.83
CA SER A 21 2.84 6.76 45.20
C SER A 21 3.93 7.82 45.37
N ALA A 22 3.53 9.03 45.75
CA ALA A 22 4.46 10.05 46.14
C ALA A 22 4.89 9.81 47.60
N ASP A 23 6.14 9.49 47.80
CA ASP A 23 6.79 9.46 49.13
C ASP A 23 6.98 10.89 49.66
N THR A 24 6.35 11.15 50.76
CA THR A 24 6.57 12.36 51.58
C THR A 24 7.70 12.08 52.60
N PRO A 25 8.75 12.84 52.68
CA PRO A 25 9.68 12.73 53.79
C PRO A 25 9.11 13.46 55.00
N SER A 26 8.85 12.71 56.07
CA SER A 26 8.60 13.23 57.40
C SER A 26 9.92 13.77 58.04
N SER A 27 9.96 15.06 58.37
CA SER A 27 10.96 15.56 59.26
C SER A 27 10.35 15.71 60.66
N GLU A 28 10.79 14.85 61.58
CA GLU A 28 10.65 15.04 62.99
C GLU A 28 11.43 16.28 63.45
N TYR A 29 10.76 17.19 64.12
CA TYR A 29 11.43 18.18 64.95
C TYR A 29 11.10 17.90 66.38
N ASP A 30 12.14 17.61 67.11
CA ASP A 30 12.21 17.36 68.53
C ASP A 30 11.98 18.71 69.34
N ILE A 31 11.08 18.60 70.30
CA ILE A 31 10.79 19.72 71.22
C ILE A 31 11.62 19.49 72.47
N SER A 32 12.56 20.36 72.73
CA SER A 32 13.15 20.48 74.04
C SER A 32 12.75 21.84 74.67
N ASN A 33 11.96 21.76 75.73
CA ASN A 33 11.70 22.81 76.70
C ASN A 33 13.00 23.17 77.45
N ASP A 34 13.23 24.44 77.62
CA ASP A 34 13.76 24.86 78.90
C ASP A 34 13.29 26.29 79.26
N ALA A 35 12.98 26.43 80.54
CA ALA A 35 12.29 27.53 81.15
C ALA A 35 13.21 28.55 81.89
N ALA A 36 12.59 29.68 82.21
CA ALA A 36 12.90 30.64 83.24
C ALA A 36 13.80 31.81 82.81
N SER A 37 13.55 33.01 83.15
CA SER A 37 12.89 33.77 84.18
C SER A 37 13.12 35.26 83.95
N ASP A 38 12.13 36.05 84.35
CA ASP A 38 12.14 37.38 84.91
C ASP A 38 13.20 38.45 84.46
N ASP A 39 12.77 39.58 83.96
CA ASP A 39 12.75 40.77 84.79
C ASP A 39 12.00 41.96 84.13
N ILE A 40 11.41 42.76 85.01
CA ILE A 40 10.60 43.95 84.79
C ILE A 40 11.47 45.14 84.58
N SER A 41 11.21 46.06 83.66
CA SER A 41 11.11 47.50 83.94
C SER A 41 10.87 48.38 82.70
N ASP A 42 9.79 49.08 82.79
CA ASP A 42 9.61 50.53 82.67
C ASP A 42 9.74 51.24 81.33
N SER A 43 8.57 51.71 80.89
CA SER A 43 8.27 53.01 80.28
C SER A 43 9.18 53.57 79.21
N LYS A 44 8.60 53.71 78.02
CA LYS A 44 8.39 54.99 77.30
C LYS A 44 7.61 54.81 76.02
N ILE A 45 6.50 55.51 75.96
CA ILE A 45 5.87 55.87 74.71
C ILE A 45 6.73 56.97 74.09
N PRO A 46 7.07 56.82 72.81
CA PRO A 46 6.88 57.88 71.83
C PRO A 46 6.35 57.43 70.49
N ASP A 47 5.53 58.30 70.02
CA ASP A 47 5.26 58.66 68.62
C ASP A 47 4.80 57.62 67.62
N GLU A 48 3.62 57.95 67.20
CA GLU A 48 3.05 57.52 65.93
C GLU A 48 4.05 57.60 64.78
N GLN A 49 4.55 56.46 64.29
CA GLN A 49 5.16 56.37 63.02
C GLN A 49 4.21 55.56 62.13
N ASP A 50 3.70 56.31 61.19
CA ASP A 50 3.01 55.83 60.02
C ASP A 50 3.76 54.58 59.42
N SER A 51 3.39 53.39 59.82
CA SER A 51 3.89 52.18 59.19
C SER A 51 3.03 51.98 57.98
N ASP A 52 3.53 52.43 56.83
CA ASP A 52 3.17 51.93 55.54
C ASP A 52 3.26 50.37 55.53
N ASN A 53 2.16 49.77 55.96
CA ASN A 53 1.98 48.33 55.90
C ASN A 53 1.73 47.96 54.45
N ASN A 54 2.75 48.16 53.61
CA ASN A 54 2.79 47.59 52.29
C ASN A 54 3.06 46.07 52.42
N ALA A 55 2.10 45.37 53.03
CA ALA A 55 2.09 43.93 52.98
C ALA A 55 1.90 43.56 51.51
N THR A 56 3.00 43.28 50.84
CA THR A 56 2.96 42.65 49.50
C THR A 56 2.15 41.35 49.65
N GLU A 57 0.90 41.36 49.22
CA GLU A 57 0.07 40.16 49.24
C GLU A 57 0.81 39.05 48.52
N GLU A 58 1.07 37.94 49.22
CA GLU A 58 1.77 36.81 48.63
C GLU A 58 0.92 36.21 47.50
N LYS A 59 1.46 36.23 46.29
CA LYS A 59 0.79 35.67 45.09
C LYS A 59 0.44 34.22 45.31
N GLN A 60 -0.81 33.83 44.95
CA GLN A 60 -1.31 32.48 45.10
C GLN A 60 -0.81 31.54 44.00
N PRO A 61 -0.58 30.26 44.29
CA PRO A 61 -0.26 29.30 43.27
C PRO A 61 -1.49 29.02 42.39
N GLN A 62 -1.25 28.72 41.11
CA GLN A 62 -2.24 28.27 40.17
C GLN A 62 -1.71 27.08 39.35
N GLN A 63 -2.63 26.23 38.77
CA GLN A 63 -2.30 25.13 37.89
C GLN A 63 -3.02 25.34 36.55
N LEU A 64 -2.35 24.94 35.49
CA LEU A 64 -2.93 24.96 34.14
C LEU A 64 -3.28 23.56 33.70
N THR A 65 -4.39 23.44 32.98
CA THR A 65 -4.78 22.26 32.23
C THR A 65 -4.93 22.62 30.77
N VAL A 66 -4.58 21.71 29.87
CA VAL A 66 -4.70 21.91 28.43
C VAL A 66 -5.56 20.83 27.82
N GLU A 67 -6.62 21.23 27.17
CA GLU A 67 -7.40 20.45 26.24
C GLU A 67 -7.07 20.91 24.83
N TYR A 68 -7.40 20.13 23.79
CA TYR A 68 -7.18 20.55 22.41
C TYR A 68 -8.29 20.04 21.48
N THR A 69 -8.48 20.74 20.37
CA THR A 69 -9.45 20.39 19.35
C THR A 69 -8.70 20.07 18.04
N PRO A 70 -9.02 18.94 17.36
CA PRO A 70 -9.96 17.89 17.78
C PRO A 70 -9.49 17.12 19.01
N ALA A 71 -10.42 16.68 19.85
CA ALA A 71 -10.11 15.96 21.10
C ALA A 71 -9.77 14.47 20.86
N ASP A 72 -10.16 13.96 19.69
CA ASP A 72 -9.95 12.57 19.26
C ASP A 72 -8.63 12.42 18.50
N ASP A 73 -8.52 11.37 17.72
CA ASP A 73 -7.34 11.09 16.90
C ASP A 73 -6.97 12.27 16.00
N ILE A 74 -5.70 12.64 16.04
CA ILE A 74 -5.14 13.70 15.18
C ILE A 74 -4.48 13.03 13.98
N TYR A 75 -4.87 13.46 12.79
CA TYR A 75 -4.30 12.98 11.54
C TYR A 75 -3.47 14.06 10.83
N VAL A 76 -2.56 13.61 9.97
CA VAL A 76 -1.78 14.53 9.12
C VAL A 76 -2.74 15.45 8.34
N GLY A 77 -2.47 16.74 8.36
CA GLY A 77 -3.30 17.80 7.81
C GLY A 77 -4.28 18.44 8.80
N ASN A 78 -4.54 17.83 9.96
CA ASN A 78 -5.44 18.42 10.95
C ASN A 78 -4.82 19.65 11.61
N LYS A 79 -5.63 20.69 11.82
CA LYS A 79 -5.30 21.87 12.60
C LYS A 79 -5.62 21.61 14.05
N VAL A 80 -4.65 21.79 14.96
CA VAL A 80 -4.79 21.57 16.39
C VAL A 80 -4.85 22.91 17.11
N VAL A 81 -5.91 23.09 17.88
CA VAL A 81 -6.19 24.32 18.64
C VAL A 81 -6.21 23.98 20.13
N PRO A 82 -5.23 24.45 20.92
CA PRO A 82 -5.24 24.23 22.36
C PRO A 82 -6.24 25.13 23.07
N VAL A 83 -6.86 24.59 24.12
CA VAL A 83 -7.71 25.32 25.06
C VAL A 83 -7.11 25.19 26.45
N VAL A 84 -6.58 26.27 26.98
CA VAL A 84 -5.93 26.30 28.30
C VAL A 84 -6.92 26.78 29.35
N LYS A 85 -6.94 26.11 30.49
CA LYS A 85 -7.76 26.47 31.65
C LYS A 85 -6.89 26.58 32.90
N SER A 86 -7.24 27.48 33.81
CA SER A 86 -6.68 27.54 35.15
C SER A 86 -7.61 26.85 36.15
N ASP A 87 -7.07 26.25 37.21
CA ASP A 87 -7.83 25.75 38.37
C ASP A 87 -8.43 26.90 39.21
N ARG A 88 -8.05 28.15 38.92
CA ARG A 88 -8.60 29.34 39.57
C ARG A 88 -9.61 30.02 38.66
N ALA A 89 -10.87 30.04 39.09
CA ALA A 89 -11.99 30.55 38.28
C ALA A 89 -11.86 32.04 37.91
N ASP A 90 -11.10 32.82 38.70
CA ASP A 90 -10.88 34.25 38.50
C ASP A 90 -9.49 34.56 37.88
N ALA A 91 -8.66 33.55 37.60
CA ALA A 91 -7.40 33.77 36.93
C ALA A 91 -7.61 34.00 35.43
N ALA A 92 -7.16 35.12 34.91
CA ALA A 92 -7.11 35.35 33.47
C ALA A 92 -6.18 34.34 32.80
N VAL A 93 -6.63 33.69 31.72
CA VAL A 93 -5.85 32.76 30.92
C VAL A 93 -5.41 33.50 29.64
N ASP A 94 -4.66 34.53 29.82
CA ASP A 94 -4.06 35.38 28.79
C ASP A 94 -2.52 35.35 28.85
N ASN A 95 -1.87 35.99 27.92
CA ASN A 95 -0.40 36.09 27.84
C ASN A 95 0.31 34.73 27.92
N LEU A 96 -0.31 33.70 27.30
CA LEU A 96 0.28 32.38 27.23
C LEU A 96 1.43 32.34 26.23
N LYS A 97 2.45 31.55 26.56
CA LYS A 97 3.57 31.28 25.66
C LYS A 97 3.65 29.76 25.38
N TYR A 98 3.70 29.41 24.13
CA TYR A 98 3.79 28.01 23.66
C TYR A 98 5.22 27.71 23.16
N THR A 99 5.75 26.57 23.55
CA THR A 99 7.07 26.10 23.13
C THR A 99 7.05 24.65 22.81
N VAL A 100 7.46 24.27 21.58
CA VAL A 100 7.58 22.85 21.18
C VAL A 100 8.81 22.28 21.87
N VAL A 101 8.60 21.27 22.70
CA VAL A 101 9.63 20.53 23.44
C VAL A 101 10.16 19.38 22.61
N GLU A 102 9.26 18.68 21.89
CA GLU A 102 9.56 17.52 21.07
C GLU A 102 8.68 17.50 19.80
N GLY A 103 9.19 16.90 18.71
CA GLY A 103 8.42 16.76 17.46
C GLY A 103 8.29 18.05 16.64
N LYS A 104 9.25 18.97 16.75
CA LYS A 104 9.21 20.28 16.07
C LYS A 104 9.08 20.19 14.55
N ASN A 105 9.65 19.16 13.95
CA ASN A 105 9.60 18.89 12.51
C ASN A 105 8.27 18.25 12.03
N LEU A 106 7.47 17.75 12.97
CA LEU A 106 6.21 17.07 12.70
C LEU A 106 5.02 18.04 12.56
N ILE A 107 5.25 19.32 12.81
CA ILE A 107 4.21 20.35 12.80
C ILE A 107 4.60 21.56 11.96
N GLU A 108 3.58 22.18 11.37
CA GLU A 108 3.65 23.51 10.81
C GLU A 108 2.96 24.47 11.80
N LYS A 109 3.70 25.44 12.31
CA LYS A 109 3.18 26.40 13.27
C LYS A 109 2.36 27.47 12.56
N ASP A 110 1.24 27.86 13.16
CA ASP A 110 0.54 29.06 12.77
C ASP A 110 1.44 30.31 12.98
N THR A 111 1.16 31.39 12.24
CA THR A 111 1.97 32.62 12.27
C THR A 111 2.12 33.19 13.67
N ASP A 112 1.13 33.01 14.52
CA ASP A 112 1.11 33.48 15.90
C ASP A 112 1.20 32.33 16.94
N PHE A 113 1.91 31.28 16.59
CA PHE A 113 2.05 30.08 17.44
C PHE A 113 2.51 30.42 18.88
N ALA A 114 3.38 31.42 19.04
CA ALA A 114 3.95 31.72 20.35
C ALA A 114 2.90 32.18 21.37
N SER A 115 1.82 32.81 20.88
CA SER A 115 0.74 33.36 21.72
C SER A 115 -0.56 32.54 21.66
N ASN A 116 -0.87 31.86 20.56
CA ASN A 116 -2.11 31.10 20.43
C ASN A 116 -1.94 29.58 20.47
N GLY A 117 -0.71 29.07 20.27
CA GLY A 117 -0.40 27.64 20.30
C GLY A 117 -1.00 26.84 19.14
N ILE A 118 -1.58 27.45 18.12
CA ILE A 118 -2.24 26.79 17.01
C ILE A 118 -1.20 26.25 16.02
N TRP A 119 -1.38 25.03 15.55
CA TRP A 119 -0.50 24.38 14.58
C TRP A 119 -1.23 23.37 13.73
N THR A 120 -0.62 22.98 12.62
CA THR A 120 -1.11 21.95 11.71
C THR A 120 -0.20 20.73 11.74
N ALA A 121 -0.76 19.54 11.84
CA ALA A 121 -0.04 18.26 11.77
C ALA A 121 0.55 18.08 10.37
N LYS A 122 1.86 17.87 10.26
CA LYS A 122 2.59 17.79 8.99
C LYS A 122 3.08 16.37 8.68
N ASP A 123 3.45 15.64 9.73
CA ASP A 123 3.97 14.27 9.60
C ASP A 123 3.59 13.45 10.84
N THR A 124 3.66 12.13 10.74
CA THR A 124 3.31 11.20 11.81
C THR A 124 4.33 11.21 12.94
N GLY A 125 3.87 10.99 14.15
CA GLY A 125 4.72 10.93 15.34
C GLY A 125 4.14 11.63 16.56
N THR A 126 4.95 11.82 17.57
CA THR A 126 4.55 12.43 18.84
C THR A 126 5.09 13.86 18.95
N VAL A 127 4.20 14.78 19.29
CA VAL A 127 4.53 16.19 19.55
C VAL A 127 4.26 16.49 21.00
N ARG A 128 5.22 17.14 21.68
CA ARG A 128 5.07 17.62 23.06
C ARG A 128 5.26 19.13 23.10
N ILE A 129 4.27 19.83 23.66
CA ILE A 129 4.23 21.29 23.73
C ILE A 129 4.09 21.72 25.19
N LYS A 130 4.91 22.64 25.59
CA LYS A 130 4.86 23.30 26.88
C LYS A 130 4.14 24.64 26.75
N VAL A 131 3.19 24.88 27.64
CA VAL A 131 2.47 26.15 27.81
C VAL A 131 2.92 26.78 29.08
N THR A 132 3.29 28.06 29.04
CA THR A 132 3.68 28.86 30.21
C THR A 132 2.80 30.09 30.31
N LYS A 133 2.30 30.38 31.50
CA LYS A 133 1.66 31.62 31.90
C LYS A 133 2.59 32.37 32.81
N ALA A 134 2.90 33.62 32.51
CA ALA A 134 3.65 34.47 33.41
C ALA A 134 2.86 34.75 34.70
N GLU A 135 3.53 35.13 35.74
CA GLU A 135 2.87 35.64 36.95
C GLU A 135 2.12 36.94 36.66
N ASP A 136 1.05 37.16 37.37
CA ASP A 136 0.30 38.41 37.40
C ASP A 136 0.25 39.00 38.83
N ASP A 137 -0.56 39.99 39.04
CA ASP A 137 -0.63 40.66 40.36
C ASP A 137 -1.13 39.73 41.49
N LYS A 138 -1.90 38.70 41.15
CA LYS A 138 -2.61 37.83 42.08
C LYS A 138 -2.04 36.43 42.16
N TYR A 139 -1.53 35.91 41.01
CA TYR A 139 -1.11 34.53 40.89
C TYR A 139 0.35 34.39 40.45
N LYS A 140 1.01 33.34 40.97
CA LYS A 140 2.36 32.91 40.55
C LYS A 140 2.32 32.39 39.14
N SER A 141 3.47 32.38 38.44
CA SER A 141 3.61 31.75 37.12
C SER A 141 3.23 30.26 37.18
N ALA A 142 2.68 29.75 36.10
CA ALA A 142 2.31 28.34 35.96
C ALA A 142 2.69 27.79 34.60
N GLU A 143 2.90 26.50 34.54
CA GLU A 143 3.18 25.80 33.30
C GLU A 143 2.42 24.48 33.22
N ALA A 144 2.15 24.05 32.00
CA ALA A 144 1.59 22.72 31.67
C ALA A 144 2.24 22.18 30.40
N GLU A 145 2.31 20.88 30.29
CA GLU A 145 2.69 20.22 29.04
C GLU A 145 1.54 19.37 28.53
N TYR A 146 1.38 19.30 27.20
CA TYR A 146 0.48 18.35 26.55
C TYR A 146 1.19 17.62 25.43
N THR A 147 0.76 16.38 25.20
CA THR A 147 1.34 15.49 24.20
C THR A 147 0.25 15.06 23.23
N VAL A 148 0.54 15.11 21.95
CA VAL A 148 -0.35 14.71 20.87
C VAL A 148 0.36 13.69 20.00
N THR A 149 -0.32 12.59 19.67
CA THR A 149 0.15 11.61 18.68
C THR A 149 -0.54 11.85 17.36
N ILE A 150 0.25 12.11 16.32
CA ILE A 150 -0.23 12.32 14.96
C ILE A 150 -0.17 10.99 14.20
N LYS A 151 -1.24 10.61 13.54
CA LYS A 151 -1.39 9.38 12.76
C LYS A 151 -1.64 9.69 11.29
N GLU A 152 -1.39 8.73 10.39
CA GLU A 152 -2.00 8.72 9.06
C GLU A 152 -3.47 8.29 9.18
N TYR A 153 -4.32 8.85 8.33
CA TYR A 153 -5.71 8.40 8.25
C TYR A 153 -5.78 7.04 7.56
N ASP A 154 -6.53 6.09 8.14
CA ASP A 154 -6.72 4.76 7.56
C ASP A 154 -7.89 4.75 6.57
N TYR A 155 -7.56 4.70 5.28
CA TYR A 155 -8.52 4.58 4.20
C TYR A 155 -8.91 3.13 3.87
N SER A 156 -8.42 2.13 4.57
CA SER A 156 -8.71 0.72 4.29
C SER A 156 -10.19 0.35 4.50
N SER A 157 -10.86 1.03 5.43
CA SER A 157 -12.27 0.83 5.74
C SER A 157 -13.24 1.50 4.76
N MET A 158 -12.76 2.38 3.90
CA MET A 158 -13.62 3.04 2.92
C MET A 158 -14.03 2.07 1.80
N ASN A 159 -15.30 2.13 1.40
CA ASN A 159 -15.82 1.44 0.20
C ASN A 159 -15.20 2.08 -1.05
N ASN A 160 -13.95 1.80 -1.30
CA ASN A 160 -13.26 2.21 -2.49
C ASN A 160 -13.42 1.14 -3.53
N SER A 161 -14.15 1.39 -4.55
CA SER A 161 -14.17 0.54 -5.71
C SER A 161 -13.28 1.15 -6.79
N LEU A 162 -12.39 0.37 -7.33
CA LEU A 162 -11.92 0.62 -8.68
C LEU A 162 -13.12 0.39 -9.59
N THR A 163 -13.43 1.36 -10.43
CA THR A 163 -14.45 1.25 -11.47
C THR A 163 -13.78 1.15 -12.82
N GLY A 164 -14.28 0.28 -13.67
CA GLY A 164 -13.77 0.05 -15.01
C GLY A 164 -14.33 -1.24 -15.58
N THR A 165 -14.09 -1.47 -16.86
CA THR A 165 -14.55 -2.70 -17.54
C THR A 165 -13.64 -3.84 -17.10
N MET A 166 -14.21 -4.78 -16.33
CA MET A 166 -13.61 -6.09 -16.07
C MET A 166 -14.28 -7.11 -17.00
N LEU A 167 -13.51 -8.00 -17.53
CA LEU A 167 -14.09 -9.11 -18.27
C LEU A 167 -14.83 -10.04 -17.31
N GLN A 168 -16.08 -10.40 -17.66
CA GLN A 168 -16.95 -11.19 -16.80
C GLN A 168 -16.33 -12.56 -16.49
N GLY A 169 -16.20 -12.87 -15.20
CA GLY A 169 -15.61 -14.12 -14.73
C GLY A 169 -14.09 -14.05 -14.47
N THR A 170 -13.44 -12.97 -14.87
CA THR A 170 -12.01 -12.76 -14.64
C THR A 170 -11.75 -11.71 -13.56
N LYS A 171 -10.48 -11.52 -13.18
CA LYS A 171 -10.04 -10.45 -12.27
C LYS A 171 -9.28 -9.35 -13.00
N PHE A 172 -9.29 -9.38 -14.35
CA PHE A 172 -8.53 -8.45 -15.18
C PHE A 172 -9.39 -7.27 -15.60
N TYR A 173 -8.84 -6.07 -15.45
CA TYR A 173 -9.35 -4.88 -16.10
C TYR A 173 -8.82 -4.84 -17.54
N VAL A 174 -9.70 -4.69 -18.50
CA VAL A 174 -9.39 -4.53 -19.94
C VAL A 174 -9.35 -3.07 -20.38
N GLU A 175 -9.65 -2.16 -19.45
CA GLU A 175 -9.49 -0.72 -19.59
C GLU A 175 -8.85 -0.17 -18.30
N ALA A 176 -8.13 0.93 -18.40
CA ALA A 176 -7.53 1.55 -17.21
C ALA A 176 -8.62 1.88 -16.16
N PRO A 177 -8.58 1.25 -14.99
CA PRO A 177 -9.61 1.50 -13.98
C PRO A 177 -9.50 2.92 -13.42
N THR A 178 -10.62 3.44 -12.95
CA THR A 178 -10.71 4.72 -12.26
C THR A 178 -10.98 4.52 -10.78
N LEU A 179 -10.51 5.45 -9.97
CA LEU A 179 -10.76 5.43 -8.53
C LEU A 179 -12.09 6.11 -8.25
N SER A 180 -13.04 5.38 -7.63
CA SER A 180 -14.32 5.93 -7.19
C SER A 180 -14.34 6.02 -5.67
N LEU A 181 -14.28 7.24 -5.13
CA LEU A 181 -14.43 7.52 -3.71
C LEU A 181 -15.69 8.35 -3.51
N ALA A 182 -16.57 7.89 -2.62
CA ALA A 182 -17.80 8.60 -2.32
C ALA A 182 -17.48 9.95 -1.66
N SER A 183 -17.79 11.06 -2.34
CA SER A 183 -17.71 12.40 -1.75
C SER A 183 -18.94 12.66 -0.88
N ASP A 184 -18.79 13.48 0.16
CA ASP A 184 -19.88 14.00 0.95
C ASP A 184 -20.24 15.47 0.54
N ASN A 185 -21.20 16.08 1.24
CA ASN A 185 -21.62 17.45 0.94
C ASN A 185 -20.57 18.49 1.30
N GLN A 186 -19.65 18.20 2.22
CA GLN A 186 -18.67 19.15 2.76
C GLN A 186 -17.30 18.99 2.11
N ALA A 187 -16.91 17.78 1.73
CA ALA A 187 -15.59 17.50 1.21
C ALA A 187 -15.61 16.58 -0.01
N VAL A 188 -14.55 16.65 -0.80
CA VAL A 188 -14.21 15.70 -1.86
C VAL A 188 -12.93 14.98 -1.48
N TYR A 189 -12.78 13.73 -1.93
CA TYR A 189 -11.51 13.04 -1.83
C TYR A 189 -10.58 13.46 -2.95
N VAL A 190 -9.32 13.64 -2.60
CA VAL A 190 -8.25 14.02 -3.51
C VAL A 190 -7.09 13.05 -3.39
N VAL A 191 -6.40 12.83 -4.51
CA VAL A 191 -5.22 11.96 -4.60
C VAL A 191 -4.02 12.82 -4.94
N ARG A 192 -2.90 12.57 -4.27
CA ARG A 192 -1.66 13.30 -4.49
C ARG A 192 -0.95 12.81 -5.75
N LYS A 193 -0.60 13.73 -6.65
CA LYS A 193 0.22 13.47 -7.84
C LYS A 193 1.36 14.50 -7.90
N GLY A 194 2.55 14.08 -7.50
CA GLY A 194 3.65 15.03 -7.28
C GLY A 194 3.32 15.98 -6.14
N ASP A 195 3.31 17.29 -6.43
CA ASP A 195 2.97 18.34 -5.46
C ASP A 195 1.49 18.77 -5.53
N GLU A 196 0.70 18.20 -6.45
CA GLU A 196 -0.68 18.57 -6.67
C GLU A 196 -1.65 17.54 -6.04
N TRP A 197 -2.85 18.05 -5.69
CA TRP A 197 -3.99 17.26 -5.25
C TRP A 197 -5.07 17.25 -6.34
N ILE A 198 -5.36 16.06 -6.89
CA ILE A 198 -6.35 15.84 -7.94
C ILE A 198 -7.58 15.18 -7.32
N GLU A 199 -8.78 15.63 -7.67
CA GLU A 199 -10.02 14.96 -7.26
C GLU A 199 -10.00 13.49 -7.67
N ALA A 200 -10.45 12.61 -6.78
CA ALA A 200 -10.29 11.17 -6.97
C ALA A 200 -11.00 10.63 -8.22
N ASP A 201 -12.15 11.23 -8.57
CA ASP A 201 -12.91 10.89 -9.78
C ASP A 201 -12.23 11.34 -11.09
N LYS A 202 -11.27 12.26 -11.00
CA LYS A 202 -10.46 12.76 -12.11
C LYS A 202 -9.05 12.15 -12.14
N TYR A 203 -8.69 11.40 -11.10
CA TYR A 203 -7.38 10.76 -11.01
C TYR A 203 -7.34 9.53 -11.93
N GLN A 204 -6.44 9.55 -12.91
CA GLN A 204 -6.23 8.44 -13.81
C GLN A 204 -5.12 7.54 -13.28
N LEU A 205 -5.46 6.28 -13.04
CA LEU A 205 -4.47 5.25 -12.82
C LEU A 205 -3.73 4.98 -14.14
N MET A 206 -2.43 4.72 -14.06
CA MET A 206 -1.59 4.36 -15.21
C MET A 206 -1.13 2.92 -15.03
N PRO A 207 -1.99 1.92 -15.31
CA PRO A 207 -1.65 0.53 -15.11
C PRO A 207 -0.58 0.06 -16.11
N GLN A 208 0.21 -0.90 -15.67
CA GLN A 208 1.07 -1.69 -16.53
C GLN A 208 0.39 -3.05 -16.77
N GLN A 209 0.72 -3.71 -17.89
CA GLN A 209 0.23 -5.06 -18.16
C GLN A 209 0.59 -6.01 -17.02
N GLY A 210 -0.36 -6.85 -16.61
CA GLY A 210 -0.21 -7.82 -15.53
C GLY A 210 -0.63 -7.30 -14.16
N ASP A 211 0.07 -7.76 -13.14
CA ASP A 211 -0.21 -7.41 -11.74
C ASP A 211 0.24 -5.98 -11.43
N ASN A 212 -0.70 -5.18 -10.96
CA ASN A 212 -0.44 -3.81 -10.55
C ASN A 212 -0.53 -3.68 -9.03
N ARG A 213 0.46 -3.00 -8.47
CA ARG A 213 0.52 -2.64 -7.05
C ARG A 213 0.90 -1.17 -6.93
N GLN A 214 -0.05 -0.35 -6.51
CA GLN A 214 0.14 1.08 -6.40
C GLN A 214 -0.31 1.57 -5.03
N THR A 215 0.52 2.39 -4.38
CA THR A 215 0.13 3.10 -3.16
C THR A 215 -0.23 4.52 -3.51
N LEU A 216 -1.45 4.92 -3.18
CA LEU A 216 -1.95 6.28 -3.35
C LEU A 216 -1.93 7.01 -2.01
N VAL A 217 -1.55 8.28 -2.02
CA VAL A 217 -1.75 9.19 -0.90
C VAL A 217 -3.07 9.92 -1.14
N ILE A 218 -4.00 9.77 -0.21
CA ILE A 218 -5.37 10.27 -0.28
C ILE A 218 -5.60 11.26 0.85
N ALA A 219 -6.45 12.26 0.62
CA ALA A 219 -6.85 13.22 1.62
C ALA A 219 -8.31 13.66 1.40
N ARG A 220 -8.88 14.34 2.41
CA ARG A 220 -10.12 15.10 2.28
C ARG A 220 -9.78 16.55 1.94
N LYS A 221 -10.47 17.10 0.94
CA LYS A 221 -10.41 18.51 0.60
C LYS A 221 -11.77 19.13 0.90
N ASP A 222 -11.79 20.06 1.83
CA ASP A 222 -12.99 20.83 2.14
C ASP A 222 -13.41 21.70 0.94
N LYS A 223 -14.69 21.68 0.58
CA LYS A 223 -15.21 22.35 -0.62
C LYS A 223 -15.24 23.87 -0.50
N GLU A 224 -15.39 24.38 0.71
CA GLU A 224 -15.53 25.81 0.97
C GLU A 224 -14.17 26.48 1.18
N SER A 225 -13.38 25.93 2.11
CA SER A 225 -12.07 26.48 2.47
C SER A 225 -10.92 25.99 1.58
N GLY A 226 -11.08 24.87 0.89
CA GLY A 226 -10.03 24.20 0.15
C GLY A 226 -8.98 23.51 1.02
N ALA A 227 -9.18 23.46 2.36
CA ALA A 227 -8.25 22.85 3.29
C ALA A 227 -8.10 21.34 3.03
N ILE A 228 -6.86 20.85 3.09
CA ILE A 228 -6.51 19.44 2.94
C ILE A 228 -6.28 18.84 4.33
N THR A 229 -7.08 17.83 4.68
CA THR A 229 -7.04 17.16 5.98
C THR A 229 -7.11 15.63 5.81
N ASP A 230 -6.94 14.92 6.93
CA ASP A 230 -7.09 13.46 6.99
C ASP A 230 -6.23 12.75 5.94
N ILE A 231 -4.95 13.15 5.86
CA ILE A 231 -4.01 12.60 4.89
C ILE A 231 -3.62 11.18 5.34
N GLY A 232 -3.73 10.24 4.42
CA GLY A 232 -3.35 8.85 4.64
C GLY A 232 -3.00 8.16 3.33
N SER A 233 -2.58 6.90 3.42
CA SER A 233 -2.20 6.13 2.26
C SER A 233 -3.12 4.92 2.05
N ARG A 234 -3.29 4.52 0.78
CA ARG A 234 -4.01 3.34 0.39
C ARG A 234 -3.27 2.57 -0.68
N ARG A 235 -3.11 1.29 -0.45
CA ARG A 235 -2.60 0.36 -1.44
C ARG A 235 -3.72 -0.20 -2.28
N LEU A 236 -3.53 -0.16 -3.60
CA LEU A 236 -4.37 -0.81 -4.59
C LEU A 236 -3.61 -1.99 -5.19
N ASP A 237 -4.26 -3.15 -5.24
CA ASP A 237 -3.77 -4.34 -5.93
C ASP A 237 -4.84 -4.73 -6.95
N TYR A 238 -4.47 -4.79 -8.24
CA TYR A 238 -5.38 -5.15 -9.33
C TYR A 238 -4.61 -5.73 -10.51
N LYS A 239 -5.32 -6.43 -11.38
CA LYS A 239 -4.77 -7.01 -12.59
C LYS A 239 -5.27 -6.24 -13.82
N TYR A 240 -4.38 -6.02 -14.79
CA TYR A 240 -4.69 -5.28 -16.00
C TYR A 240 -4.06 -5.96 -17.21
N ASP A 241 -4.88 -6.22 -18.21
CA ASP A 241 -4.42 -6.79 -19.46
C ASP A 241 -5.32 -6.36 -20.61
N THR A 242 -4.71 -5.83 -21.67
CA THR A 242 -5.39 -5.34 -22.88
C THR A 242 -4.75 -5.88 -24.15
N GLN A 243 -3.82 -6.80 -24.03
CA GLN A 243 -3.04 -7.28 -25.16
C GLN A 243 -3.23 -8.79 -25.34
N PRO A 244 -3.44 -9.24 -26.57
CA PRO A 244 -3.47 -10.67 -26.83
C PRO A 244 -2.08 -11.30 -26.72
N PRO A 245 -2.01 -12.61 -26.48
CA PRO A 245 -0.78 -13.36 -26.51
C PRO A 245 -0.01 -13.15 -27.82
N LYS A 246 1.31 -13.09 -27.76
CA LYS A 246 2.17 -13.01 -28.93
C LYS A 246 2.96 -14.32 -29.08
N ILE A 247 2.66 -15.05 -30.16
CA ILE A 247 3.26 -16.36 -30.46
C ILE A 247 4.47 -16.18 -31.38
N THR A 248 5.50 -17.00 -31.18
CA THR A 248 6.67 -17.10 -32.08
C THR A 248 7.12 -18.56 -32.16
N LEU A 249 7.30 -19.06 -33.34
CA LEU A 249 7.86 -20.39 -33.64
C LEU A 249 9.25 -20.23 -34.23
N ASN A 250 10.24 -20.90 -33.64
CA ASN A 250 11.61 -20.88 -34.12
C ASN A 250 12.16 -22.29 -34.28
N PRO A 251 12.48 -22.74 -35.54
CA PRO A 251 13.22 -23.96 -35.75
C PRO A 251 14.54 -23.92 -34.97
N LYS A 252 14.93 -25.02 -34.33
CA LYS A 252 16.25 -25.06 -33.66
C LYS A 252 17.37 -24.97 -34.67
N GLU A 253 18.35 -24.12 -34.41
CA GLU A 253 19.51 -23.87 -35.30
C GLU A 253 20.32 -25.15 -35.58
N ASP A 254 20.35 -26.08 -34.63
CA ASP A 254 21.08 -27.36 -34.77
C ASP A 254 20.33 -28.41 -35.55
N ASP A 255 19.05 -28.15 -35.86
CA ASP A 255 18.18 -29.08 -36.53
C ASP A 255 18.19 -28.88 -38.06
N LYS A 256 19.22 -29.47 -38.68
CA LYS A 256 19.43 -29.36 -40.14
C LYS A 256 18.82 -30.53 -40.89
N PRO A 257 18.18 -30.27 -42.06
CA PRO A 257 17.69 -31.34 -42.91
C PRO A 257 18.85 -32.22 -43.39
N ALA A 258 18.60 -33.51 -43.50
CA ALA A 258 19.55 -34.46 -44.09
C ALA A 258 19.74 -34.15 -45.58
N PHE A 259 18.68 -33.75 -46.26
CA PHE A 259 18.68 -33.25 -47.64
C PHE A 259 17.41 -32.45 -47.92
N THR A 260 17.44 -31.66 -48.98
CA THR A 260 16.26 -30.93 -49.50
C THR A 260 15.99 -31.40 -50.92
N LYS A 261 14.72 -31.73 -51.21
CA LYS A 261 14.24 -32.14 -52.53
C LYS A 261 12.95 -31.40 -52.87
N ASP A 262 12.90 -30.83 -54.07
CA ASP A 262 11.73 -30.09 -54.59
C ASP A 262 11.27 -28.97 -53.60
N ALA A 263 12.24 -28.29 -52.99
CA ALA A 263 12.05 -27.27 -51.95
C ALA A 263 11.40 -27.78 -50.65
N VAL A 264 11.42 -29.09 -50.41
CA VAL A 264 10.98 -29.70 -49.16
C VAL A 264 12.16 -30.31 -48.43
N ASP A 265 12.26 -30.04 -47.14
CA ASP A 265 13.31 -30.52 -46.26
C ASP A 265 12.99 -31.90 -45.69
N TYR A 266 14.01 -32.77 -45.67
CA TYR A 266 13.93 -34.16 -45.17
C TYR A 266 14.87 -34.29 -43.96
N TYR A 267 14.32 -34.69 -42.85
CA TYR A 267 15.03 -34.92 -41.59
C TYR A 267 15.12 -36.43 -41.32
N GLY A 268 16.33 -36.94 -41.11
CA GLY A 268 16.57 -38.36 -40.76
C GLY A 268 16.43 -38.61 -39.26
N ASN A 269 16.24 -37.58 -38.47
CA ASN A 269 15.98 -37.59 -37.03
C ASN A 269 14.75 -36.74 -36.72
N VAL A 270 14.35 -36.70 -35.43
CA VAL A 270 13.28 -35.81 -34.99
C VAL A 270 13.62 -34.36 -35.32
N ARG A 271 12.60 -33.61 -35.71
CA ARG A 271 12.70 -32.17 -35.90
C ARG A 271 12.17 -31.43 -34.69
N LYS A 272 12.86 -30.39 -34.25
CA LYS A 272 12.50 -29.59 -33.09
C LYS A 272 12.22 -28.16 -33.44
N VAL A 273 11.13 -27.61 -32.88
CA VAL A 273 10.70 -26.23 -33.05
C VAL A 273 10.45 -25.65 -31.69
N ASP A 274 11.17 -24.58 -31.37
CA ASP A 274 10.92 -23.85 -30.12
C ASP A 274 9.72 -22.93 -30.31
N MET A 275 8.78 -23.04 -29.39
CA MET A 275 7.62 -22.20 -29.30
C MET A 275 7.77 -21.24 -28.12
N ASN A 276 7.59 -19.97 -28.38
CA ASN A 276 7.59 -18.93 -27.35
C ASN A 276 6.29 -18.14 -27.44
N ILE A 277 5.65 -17.95 -26.30
CA ILE A 277 4.47 -17.11 -26.15
C ILE A 277 4.80 -16.04 -25.11
N HIS A 278 4.60 -14.79 -25.47
CA HIS A 278 4.74 -13.67 -24.55
C HIS A 278 3.36 -13.14 -24.17
N ASP A 279 3.00 -13.31 -22.92
CA ASP A 279 1.75 -12.83 -22.36
C ASP A 279 1.79 -12.76 -20.83
N VAL A 280 1.21 -11.71 -20.24
CA VAL A 280 1.20 -11.48 -18.79
C VAL A 280 0.18 -12.34 -18.04
N SER A 281 -0.75 -12.96 -18.78
CA SER A 281 -1.87 -13.71 -18.21
C SER A 281 -2.25 -14.94 -19.01
N LEU A 282 -1.32 -15.54 -19.76
CA LEU A 282 -1.58 -16.69 -20.62
C LEU A 282 -2.39 -17.78 -19.90
N ASP A 283 -3.42 -18.28 -20.55
CA ASP A 283 -4.08 -19.53 -20.22
C ASP A 283 -3.41 -20.65 -21.01
N ASP A 284 -2.38 -21.26 -20.42
CA ASP A 284 -1.54 -22.26 -21.07
C ASP A 284 -2.33 -23.50 -21.51
N GLY A 285 -3.40 -23.85 -20.78
CA GLY A 285 -4.32 -24.94 -21.14
C GLY A 285 -5.16 -24.66 -22.40
N SER A 286 -5.24 -23.42 -22.87
CA SER A 286 -5.99 -23.04 -24.08
C SER A 286 -5.14 -23.08 -25.36
N THR A 287 -3.84 -23.35 -25.26
CA THR A 287 -2.92 -23.29 -26.40
C THR A 287 -3.15 -24.47 -27.36
N GLN A 288 -3.24 -24.17 -28.66
CA GLN A 288 -3.44 -25.15 -29.70
C GLN A 288 -2.39 -25.06 -30.81
N LEU A 289 -1.94 -26.19 -31.29
CA LEU A 289 -1.08 -26.36 -32.48
C LEU A 289 -1.90 -26.90 -33.64
N TRP A 290 -1.86 -26.23 -34.79
CA TRP A 290 -2.52 -26.61 -36.00
C TRP A 290 -1.53 -27.18 -37.02
N VAL A 291 -1.67 -28.47 -37.35
CA VAL A 291 -0.70 -29.18 -38.18
C VAL A 291 -1.41 -30.00 -39.24
N LYS A 292 -0.92 -29.97 -40.47
CA LYS A 292 -1.22 -31.01 -41.46
C LYS A 292 -0.23 -32.16 -41.30
N VAL A 293 -0.75 -33.37 -41.19
CA VAL A 293 0.05 -34.60 -41.14
C VAL A 293 -0.24 -35.39 -42.41
N ASP A 294 0.83 -35.72 -43.14
CA ASP A 294 0.78 -36.33 -44.49
C ASP A 294 0.05 -35.44 -45.52
N ASP A 295 -0.47 -36.01 -46.57
CA ASP A 295 -1.16 -35.28 -47.65
C ASP A 295 -2.66 -35.07 -47.38
N ARG A 296 -3.08 -34.96 -46.13
CA ARG A 296 -4.47 -34.67 -45.79
C ARG A 296 -4.87 -33.28 -46.26
N GLU A 297 -6.11 -33.12 -46.73
CA GLU A 297 -6.63 -31.80 -47.14
C GLU A 297 -6.88 -30.90 -45.93
N GLU A 298 -7.37 -31.49 -44.82
CA GLU A 298 -7.66 -30.78 -43.57
C GLU A 298 -6.46 -30.84 -42.63
N PHE A 299 -6.34 -29.86 -41.77
CA PHE A 299 -5.35 -29.88 -40.68
C PHE A 299 -5.97 -30.41 -39.38
N ASP A 300 -5.15 -31.02 -38.56
CA ASP A 300 -5.51 -31.47 -37.24
C ASP A 300 -5.25 -30.33 -36.23
N VAL A 301 -6.17 -30.18 -35.28
CA VAL A 301 -6.04 -29.26 -34.13
C VAL A 301 -5.64 -30.07 -32.90
N PHE A 302 -4.48 -29.77 -32.37
CA PHE A 302 -3.97 -30.42 -31.18
C PHE A 302 -3.98 -29.43 -30.03
N ASP A 303 -4.79 -29.68 -28.99
CA ASP A 303 -4.64 -29.00 -27.70
C ASP A 303 -3.33 -29.47 -27.08
N VAL A 304 -2.47 -28.56 -26.69
CA VAL A 304 -1.15 -28.91 -26.15
C VAL A 304 -1.25 -29.75 -24.88
N ASP A 305 -2.34 -29.67 -24.14
CA ASP A 305 -2.64 -30.53 -22.99
C ASP A 305 -3.11 -31.95 -23.36
N ASN A 306 -3.40 -32.20 -24.63
CA ASN A 306 -3.84 -33.53 -25.08
C ASN A 306 -2.67 -34.36 -25.62
N ALA A 307 -1.75 -34.72 -24.70
CA ALA A 307 -0.54 -35.44 -25.04
C ALA A 307 -0.78 -36.70 -25.89
N GLN A 308 -1.89 -37.44 -25.68
CA GLN A 308 -2.13 -38.70 -26.40
C GLN A 308 -2.36 -38.48 -27.92
N LYS A 309 -3.14 -37.46 -28.29
CA LYS A 309 -3.36 -37.15 -29.72
C LYS A 309 -2.08 -36.70 -30.40
N LEU A 310 -1.25 -35.92 -29.72
CA LEU A 310 0.06 -35.52 -30.22
C LEU A 310 0.98 -36.73 -30.43
N ILE A 311 1.08 -37.63 -29.46
CA ILE A 311 1.86 -38.86 -29.55
C ILE A 311 1.37 -39.72 -30.72
N ASP A 312 0.06 -39.86 -30.89
CA ASP A 312 -0.54 -40.62 -32.01
C ASP A 312 -0.20 -40.04 -33.38
N ALA A 313 0.08 -38.74 -33.46
CA ALA A 313 0.55 -38.04 -34.65
C ALA A 313 2.08 -38.01 -34.79
N GLY A 314 2.82 -38.64 -33.88
CA GLY A 314 4.30 -38.57 -33.85
C GLY A 314 4.84 -37.21 -33.45
N ILE A 315 4.10 -36.48 -32.62
CA ILE A 315 4.46 -35.16 -32.12
C ILE A 315 4.55 -35.25 -30.60
N GLU A 316 5.57 -34.66 -30.03
CA GLU A 316 5.71 -34.50 -28.59
C GLU A 316 5.85 -33.02 -28.25
N TYR A 317 5.42 -32.70 -27.07
CA TYR A 317 5.42 -31.33 -26.53
C TYR A 317 6.10 -31.34 -25.15
N SER A 318 7.08 -30.46 -24.95
CA SER A 318 7.73 -30.36 -23.64
C SER A 318 6.92 -29.51 -22.67
N ASP A 319 7.13 -29.73 -21.36
CA ASP A 319 6.55 -28.87 -20.34
C ASP A 319 6.91 -27.40 -20.56
N TRP A 320 6.02 -26.52 -20.15
CA TRP A 320 6.25 -25.09 -20.19
C TRP A 320 7.38 -24.66 -19.26
N ILE A 321 8.28 -23.84 -19.77
CA ILE A 321 9.24 -23.06 -18.99
C ILE A 321 8.71 -21.64 -18.91
N VAL A 322 8.33 -21.19 -17.71
CA VAL A 322 7.73 -19.88 -17.49
C VAL A 322 8.72 -18.95 -16.82
N THR A 323 8.97 -17.78 -17.42
CA THR A 323 9.84 -16.75 -16.85
C THR A 323 9.14 -15.39 -16.99
N GLY A 324 8.47 -14.96 -15.93
CA GLY A 324 7.64 -13.75 -15.97
C GLY A 324 6.48 -13.90 -16.93
N ALA A 325 6.44 -13.10 -17.99
CA ALA A 325 5.43 -13.14 -19.04
C ALA A 325 5.84 -14.02 -20.24
N ASP A 326 7.00 -14.67 -20.20
CA ASP A 326 7.52 -15.50 -21.28
C ASP A 326 7.29 -16.99 -20.98
N TYR A 327 6.57 -17.66 -21.87
CA TYR A 327 6.29 -19.08 -21.86
C TYR A 327 7.03 -19.73 -23.01
N SER A 328 7.88 -20.69 -22.71
CA SER A 328 8.68 -21.40 -23.72
C SER A 328 8.43 -22.90 -23.62
N SER A 329 8.28 -23.54 -24.77
CA SER A 329 8.20 -24.98 -24.91
C SER A 329 8.86 -25.44 -26.21
N CYS A 330 9.09 -26.73 -26.34
CA CYS A 330 9.67 -27.32 -27.55
C CYS A 330 8.72 -28.37 -28.13
N ILE A 331 8.36 -28.20 -29.39
CA ILE A 331 7.61 -29.15 -30.17
C ILE A 331 8.60 -30.06 -30.89
N THR A 332 8.42 -31.37 -30.77
CA THR A 332 9.26 -32.40 -31.43
C THR A 332 8.41 -33.22 -32.39
N PHE A 333 8.74 -33.20 -33.67
CA PHE A 333 8.07 -33.94 -34.71
C PHE A 333 8.84 -35.20 -35.04
N GLY A 334 8.11 -36.26 -35.46
CA GLY A 334 8.67 -37.54 -35.90
C GLY A 334 9.18 -38.38 -34.76
N THR A 335 8.52 -38.36 -33.62
CA THR A 335 8.96 -39.09 -32.41
C THR A 335 8.80 -40.60 -32.52
N LYS A 336 7.93 -41.10 -33.43
CA LYS A 336 7.76 -42.52 -33.69
C LYS A 336 8.92 -43.10 -34.49
N ALA A 337 9.53 -44.14 -33.95
CA ALA A 337 10.54 -44.92 -34.66
C ALA A 337 9.91 -45.71 -35.82
N ASP A 338 10.67 -45.90 -36.87
CA ASP A 338 10.29 -46.68 -38.07
C ASP A 338 9.08 -46.15 -38.88
N GLU A 339 8.72 -44.87 -38.66
CA GLU A 339 7.69 -44.17 -39.42
C GLU A 339 8.28 -43.00 -40.23
N GLU A 340 7.59 -42.66 -41.32
CA GLU A 340 7.86 -41.47 -42.12
C GLU A 340 6.57 -40.66 -42.19
N HIS A 341 6.64 -39.41 -41.85
CA HIS A 341 5.52 -38.48 -41.92
C HIS A 341 5.93 -37.15 -42.53
N LYS A 342 4.98 -36.57 -43.27
CA LYS A 342 5.05 -35.20 -43.76
C LYS A 342 4.29 -34.29 -42.80
N TYR A 343 4.92 -33.28 -42.32
CA TYR A 343 4.32 -32.28 -41.45
C TYR A 343 4.30 -30.92 -42.11
N GLN A 344 3.29 -30.13 -41.82
CA GLN A 344 3.24 -28.70 -42.10
C GLN A 344 2.54 -27.98 -40.98
N ILE A 345 3.23 -27.09 -40.30
CA ILE A 345 2.61 -26.24 -39.27
C ILE A 345 1.77 -25.19 -39.99
N ILE A 346 0.47 -25.17 -39.71
CA ILE A 346 -0.50 -24.25 -40.32
C ILE A 346 -0.64 -22.98 -39.46
N GLY A 347 -0.50 -23.13 -38.15
CA GLY A 347 -0.58 -22.02 -37.22
C GLY A 347 -0.68 -22.48 -35.79
N MET A 348 -0.85 -21.52 -34.91
CA MET A 348 -1.10 -21.72 -33.48
C MET A 348 -2.22 -20.80 -33.00
N TYR A 349 -2.86 -21.23 -31.94
CA TYR A 349 -3.83 -20.47 -31.20
C TYR A 349 -3.38 -20.39 -29.75
N ALA A 350 -3.56 -19.25 -29.13
CA ALA A 350 -3.41 -19.05 -27.69
C ALA A 350 -4.47 -18.06 -27.21
N LYS A 351 -4.88 -18.22 -25.96
CA LYS A 351 -5.81 -17.35 -25.27
C LYS A 351 -5.24 -16.99 -23.90
N ASP A 352 -5.50 -15.80 -23.44
CA ASP A 352 -5.13 -15.36 -22.10
C ASP A 352 -6.31 -15.46 -21.11
N GLN A 353 -6.02 -15.22 -19.82
CA GLN A 353 -7.04 -15.18 -18.76
C GLN A 353 -7.91 -13.91 -18.84
N ALA A 354 -7.52 -12.92 -19.62
CA ALA A 354 -8.30 -11.73 -19.93
C ALA A 354 -9.20 -11.91 -21.17
N GLU A 355 -9.27 -13.14 -21.70
CA GLU A 355 -10.08 -13.56 -22.86
C GLU A 355 -9.64 -12.99 -24.21
N HIS A 356 -8.43 -12.41 -24.31
CA HIS A 356 -7.89 -12.05 -25.61
C HIS A 356 -7.34 -13.30 -26.33
N GLU A 357 -7.53 -13.34 -27.63
CA GLU A 357 -7.15 -14.47 -28.46
C GLU A 357 -6.11 -14.07 -29.50
N CYS A 358 -5.17 -14.96 -29.77
CA CYS A 358 -4.22 -14.84 -30.85
C CYS A 358 -4.29 -16.07 -31.74
N ASN A 359 -4.52 -15.83 -33.04
CA ASN A 359 -4.41 -16.84 -34.10
C ASN A 359 -3.20 -16.47 -34.95
N ASP A 360 -2.04 -17.06 -34.70
CA ASP A 360 -0.86 -16.81 -35.51
C ASP A 360 -0.72 -17.82 -36.62
N THR A 361 -1.10 -17.40 -37.83
CA THR A 361 -0.88 -18.13 -39.07
C THR A 361 0.32 -17.60 -39.85
N SER A 362 0.98 -16.56 -39.36
CA SER A 362 2.17 -15.97 -40.03
C SER A 362 3.41 -16.85 -39.89
N SER A 363 3.42 -17.74 -38.92
CA SER A 363 4.49 -18.71 -38.67
C SER A 363 4.34 -20.00 -39.50
N ILE A 364 3.58 -19.98 -40.60
CA ILE A 364 3.38 -21.16 -41.48
C ILE A 364 4.75 -21.57 -42.00
N GLU A 365 5.21 -22.74 -41.56
CA GLU A 365 6.41 -23.33 -42.07
C GLU A 365 6.11 -24.10 -43.39
N GLN A 366 7.14 -24.14 -44.26
CA GLN A 366 7.09 -24.99 -45.41
C GLN A 366 6.93 -26.46 -44.98
N PRO A 367 6.24 -27.31 -45.78
CA PRO A 367 6.15 -28.72 -45.48
C PRO A 367 7.54 -29.34 -45.32
N PHE A 368 7.68 -30.26 -44.39
CA PHE A 368 8.89 -31.03 -44.18
C PHE A 368 8.57 -32.50 -43.89
N TYR A 369 9.51 -33.38 -44.16
CA TYR A 369 9.41 -34.80 -43.86
C TYR A 369 10.33 -35.16 -42.69
N VAL A 370 9.85 -36.01 -41.83
CA VAL A 370 10.69 -36.72 -40.86
C VAL A 370 10.64 -38.20 -41.20
N ASP A 371 11.72 -38.74 -41.76
CA ASP A 371 11.87 -40.14 -42.16
C ASP A 371 12.80 -40.84 -41.20
N ARG A 372 12.22 -41.70 -40.38
CA ARG A 372 12.94 -42.55 -39.41
C ARG A 372 12.89 -44.03 -39.80
N LYS A 373 12.40 -44.34 -40.98
CA LYS A 373 12.38 -45.72 -41.48
C LYS A 373 13.79 -46.22 -41.74
N ALA A 374 14.07 -47.38 -41.23
CA ALA A 374 15.30 -48.08 -41.60
C ALA A 374 15.26 -48.45 -43.09
N PRO A 375 16.36 -48.24 -43.88
CA PRO A 375 16.42 -48.66 -45.25
C PRO A 375 16.13 -50.16 -45.34
N SER A 376 15.08 -50.54 -46.10
CA SER A 376 14.79 -51.95 -46.39
C SER A 376 15.37 -52.30 -47.74
N GLY A 377 16.46 -53.05 -47.77
CA GLY A 377 17.06 -53.58 -48.99
C GLY A 377 17.64 -54.97 -48.76
N THR A 378 17.26 -55.93 -49.60
CA THR A 378 17.95 -57.20 -49.68
C THR A 378 19.15 -56.97 -50.62
N ILE A 379 20.37 -57.16 -50.08
CA ILE A 379 21.57 -57.27 -50.93
C ILE A 379 21.47 -58.61 -51.61
N GLY A 380 21.14 -58.63 -52.94
CA GLY A 380 21.17 -59.77 -53.74
C GLY A 380 22.56 -60.10 -54.25
#